data_570ab28f709aee28d86c35b6b5a5865c
#
_entry.id   570ab28f709aee28d86c35b6b5a5865c
#
_cell.length_a   1.000
_cell.length_b   1.000
_cell.length_c   1.000
_cell.angle_alpha   90.00
_cell.angle_beta   90.00
_cell.angle_gamma   90.00
#
_symmetry.space_group_name_H-M   'P 1'
#
loop_
_entity.id
_entity.type
_entity.pdbx_description
1 polymer ?
#
loop_
_entity_poly.entity_id
_entity_poly.type
_entity_poly.pdbx_seq_one_letter_code
_entity_poly.pdbx_strand_id
1 'polypeptide(L)'
;MGELRVRSVLVTGANRGIGLGLVQHLLGLPNPPEWVFAACRDPKGQRAQELQNLASKHPNLVIVPLEVTEPASIKAAAASVGERLKDSGLNLLINNAGIGNNSSLDNVTQEDLAQMYATNTIGPLLLSQAFLPLLKKAAQGSPGSGLSCSKAAIINMSSYAGSIQDVYVWEYGQAISYRCSKAALNMLTKCQSLGYREHGILCAAFHPGWVITDMGGTIEDKTRVTVDVSVRGMLKVMSSLSEKDTGTFLDWEGKVLPW
;
A
#
# COMPACT_ATOMS: atom_id res chain seq x y z
N MET A 1 2.75 15.98 -17.46
CA MET A 1 2.56 14.75 -16.64
C MET A 1 1.31 14.94 -15.80
N GLY A 2 0.37 13.99 -15.91
CA GLY A 2 -0.94 14.13 -15.31
C GLY A 2 -0.94 13.90 -13.80
N GLU A 3 -1.97 14.41 -13.17
CA GLU A 3 -2.32 14.15 -11.78
C GLU A 3 -2.97 12.77 -11.66
N LEU A 4 -2.79 12.11 -10.51
CA LEU A 4 -3.52 10.88 -10.22
C LEU A 4 -5.02 11.15 -10.12
N ARG A 5 -5.81 10.46 -10.93
CA ARG A 5 -7.27 10.56 -10.93
C ARG A 5 -7.88 9.20 -10.61
N VAL A 6 -8.38 9.07 -9.39
CA VAL A 6 -9.11 7.90 -8.92
C VAL A 6 -10.39 8.36 -8.22
N ARG A 7 -11.47 7.62 -8.41
CA ARG A 7 -12.75 7.93 -7.75
C ARG A 7 -12.75 7.45 -6.31
N SER A 8 -12.14 6.30 -6.06
CA SER A 8 -12.10 5.69 -4.74
C SER A 8 -10.76 5.04 -4.48
N VAL A 9 -10.24 5.21 -3.27
CA VAL A 9 -8.98 4.63 -2.83
C VAL A 9 -9.09 4.18 -1.38
N LEU A 10 -8.48 3.03 -1.07
CA LEU A 10 -8.32 2.54 0.29
C LEU A 10 -6.83 2.44 0.60
N VAL A 11 -6.43 3.01 1.74
CA VAL A 11 -5.05 2.96 2.26
C VAL A 11 -5.07 2.24 3.60
N THR A 12 -4.31 1.17 3.74
CA THR A 12 -4.12 0.47 5.01
C THR A 12 -2.97 1.08 5.80
N GLY A 13 -3.00 0.94 7.14
CA GLY A 13 -1.99 1.57 8.00
C GLY A 13 -1.96 3.09 7.87
N ALA A 14 -3.13 3.71 7.77
CA ALA A 14 -3.31 5.10 7.36
C ALA A 14 -3.20 6.12 8.50
N ASN A 15 -3.00 5.68 9.73
CA ASN A 15 -3.04 6.56 10.91
C ASN A 15 -1.71 7.26 11.22
N ARG A 16 -0.63 6.89 10.54
CA ARG A 16 0.70 7.47 10.74
C ARG A 16 1.60 7.26 9.52
N GLY A 17 2.76 7.91 9.54
CA GLY A 17 3.82 7.70 8.57
C GLY A 17 3.38 7.85 7.11
N ILE A 18 3.82 6.94 6.28
CA ILE A 18 3.54 6.95 4.84
C ILE A 18 2.04 6.87 4.55
N GLY A 19 1.33 6.01 5.28
CA GLY A 19 -0.12 5.84 5.09
C GLY A 19 -0.90 7.12 5.34
N LEU A 20 -0.60 7.82 6.43
CA LEU A 20 -1.20 9.13 6.73
C LEU A 20 -0.82 10.17 5.69
N GLY A 21 0.44 10.18 5.26
CA GLY A 21 0.90 11.07 4.19
C GLY A 21 0.15 10.85 2.88
N LEU A 22 -0.09 9.58 2.51
CA LEU A 22 -0.89 9.24 1.34
C LEU A 22 -2.30 9.80 1.45
N VAL A 23 -2.95 9.62 2.58
CA VAL A 23 -4.31 10.15 2.82
C VAL A 23 -4.34 11.67 2.70
N GLN A 24 -3.41 12.36 3.35
CA GLN A 24 -3.31 13.82 3.31
C GLN A 24 -3.13 14.34 1.88
N HIS A 25 -2.23 13.74 1.12
CA HIS A 25 -1.97 14.15 -0.26
C HIS A 25 -3.12 13.84 -1.21
N LEU A 26 -3.79 12.69 -1.03
CA LEU A 26 -4.98 12.34 -1.82
C LEU A 26 -6.11 13.32 -1.59
N LEU A 27 -6.35 13.72 -0.35
CA LEU A 27 -7.37 14.73 -0.01
C LEU A 27 -7.01 16.12 -0.55
N GLY A 28 -5.72 16.42 -0.69
CA GLY A 28 -5.21 17.71 -1.18
C GLY A 28 -5.04 17.82 -2.68
N LEU A 29 -5.35 16.78 -3.45
CA LEU A 29 -5.26 16.83 -4.91
C LEU A 29 -6.23 17.88 -5.47
N PRO A 30 -5.89 18.54 -6.61
CA PRO A 30 -6.84 19.47 -7.27
C PRO A 30 -8.18 18.81 -7.62
N ASN A 31 -8.16 17.54 -8.00
CA ASN A 31 -9.35 16.72 -8.20
C ASN A 31 -9.30 15.52 -7.25
N PRO A 32 -9.70 15.71 -5.98
CA PRO A 32 -9.59 14.64 -4.99
C PRO A 32 -10.56 13.49 -5.30
N PRO A 33 -10.26 12.27 -4.80
CA PRO A 33 -11.20 11.15 -4.90
C PRO A 33 -12.55 11.47 -4.28
N GLU A 34 -13.61 10.89 -4.82
CA GLU A 34 -14.94 10.93 -4.20
C GLU A 34 -14.95 10.24 -2.84
N TRP A 35 -14.13 9.19 -2.69
CA TRP A 35 -13.97 8.42 -1.48
C TRP A 35 -12.51 8.12 -1.20
N VAL A 36 -12.05 8.49 0.00
CA VAL A 36 -10.78 8.06 0.57
C VAL A 36 -11.10 7.24 1.82
N PHE A 37 -10.78 5.95 1.78
CA PHE A 37 -10.94 5.05 2.93
C PHE A 37 -9.59 4.89 3.62
N ALA A 38 -9.50 5.39 4.83
CA ALA A 38 -8.30 5.32 5.66
C ALA A 38 -8.48 4.23 6.71
N ALA A 39 -7.77 3.11 6.54
CA ALA A 39 -7.92 1.96 7.41
C ALA A 39 -6.83 1.92 8.49
N CYS A 40 -7.22 1.70 9.74
CA CYS A 40 -6.32 1.52 10.87
C CYS A 40 -6.95 0.62 11.93
N ARG A 41 -6.13 0.09 12.84
CA ARG A 41 -6.58 -0.88 13.86
C ARG A 41 -7.54 -0.28 14.89
N ASP A 42 -7.24 0.92 15.36
CA ASP A 42 -8.02 1.60 16.40
C ASP A 42 -8.41 3.01 15.95
N PRO A 43 -9.54 3.15 15.23
CA PRO A 43 -9.99 4.45 14.72
C PRO A 43 -10.33 5.49 15.80
N LYS A 44 -10.61 5.06 17.03
CA LYS A 44 -10.99 5.93 18.16
C LYS A 44 -9.82 6.21 19.11
N GLY A 45 -8.67 5.58 18.90
CA GLY A 45 -7.51 5.71 19.76
C GLY A 45 -6.73 7.01 19.52
N GLN A 46 -5.79 7.30 20.43
CA GLN A 46 -4.92 8.47 20.33
C GLN A 46 -4.07 8.47 19.06
N ARG A 47 -3.66 7.29 18.60
CA ARG A 47 -2.84 7.14 17.38
C ARG A 47 -3.61 7.44 16.09
N ALA A 48 -4.93 7.53 16.15
CA ALA A 48 -5.79 7.89 15.01
C ALA A 48 -6.34 9.33 15.11
N GLN A 49 -5.88 10.13 16.05
CA GLN A 49 -6.42 11.47 16.28
C GLN A 49 -6.23 12.39 15.06
N GLU A 50 -5.11 12.29 14.39
CA GLU A 50 -4.86 13.09 13.18
C GLU A 50 -5.80 12.69 12.04
N LEU A 51 -6.07 11.39 11.86
CA LEU A 51 -7.10 10.93 10.92
C LEU A 51 -8.49 11.44 11.29
N GLN A 52 -8.84 11.40 12.58
CA GLN A 52 -10.12 11.91 13.05
C GLN A 52 -10.27 13.42 12.74
N ASN A 53 -9.22 14.19 12.96
CA ASN A 53 -9.19 15.61 12.62
C ASN A 53 -9.37 15.85 11.12
N LEU A 54 -8.70 15.07 10.28
CA LEU A 54 -8.88 15.12 8.82
C LEU A 54 -10.31 14.76 8.42
N ALA A 55 -10.88 13.72 8.99
CA ALA A 55 -12.25 13.29 8.69
C ALA A 55 -13.29 14.35 9.07
N SER A 56 -13.03 15.13 10.10
CA SER A 56 -13.91 16.24 10.48
C SER A 56 -13.93 17.39 9.46
N LYS A 57 -12.90 17.49 8.63
CA LYS A 57 -12.74 18.56 7.63
C LYS A 57 -13.01 18.08 6.19
N HIS A 58 -13.00 16.76 5.97
CA HIS A 58 -13.13 16.19 4.63
C HIS A 58 -14.25 15.14 4.63
N PRO A 59 -15.44 15.48 4.12
CA PRO A 59 -16.58 14.55 4.13
C PRO A 59 -16.38 13.32 3.23
N ASN A 60 -15.41 13.35 2.33
CA ASN A 60 -15.02 12.23 1.48
C ASN A 60 -14.03 11.27 2.14
N LEU A 61 -13.55 11.57 3.35
CA LEU A 61 -12.69 10.67 4.12
C LEU A 61 -13.52 9.81 5.07
N VAL A 62 -13.35 8.49 4.96
CA VAL A 62 -13.98 7.51 5.84
C VAL A 62 -12.89 6.70 6.55
N ILE A 63 -12.91 6.70 7.87
CA ILE A 63 -11.99 5.87 8.65
C ILE A 63 -12.61 4.47 8.80
N VAL A 64 -11.85 3.44 8.46
CA VAL A 64 -12.30 2.05 8.45
C VAL A 64 -11.50 1.25 9.49
N PRO A 65 -12.16 0.61 10.48
CA PRO A 65 -11.46 -0.30 11.38
C PRO A 65 -10.91 -1.49 10.60
N LEU A 66 -9.62 -1.79 10.76
CA LEU A 66 -8.99 -2.90 10.04
C LEU A 66 -7.76 -3.40 10.79
N GLU A 67 -7.80 -4.68 11.17
CA GLU A 67 -6.65 -5.47 11.58
C GLU A 67 -6.29 -6.43 10.44
N VAL A 68 -5.17 -6.18 9.77
CA VAL A 68 -4.80 -6.92 8.55
C VAL A 68 -4.43 -8.37 8.79
N THR A 69 -4.21 -8.77 10.04
CA THR A 69 -3.95 -10.17 10.43
C THR A 69 -5.21 -10.95 10.80
N GLU A 70 -6.37 -10.29 10.81
CA GLU A 70 -7.63 -10.88 11.26
C GLU A 70 -8.62 -11.00 10.09
N PRO A 71 -8.89 -12.21 9.58
CA PRO A 71 -9.81 -12.41 8.45
C PRO A 71 -11.20 -11.83 8.65
N ALA A 72 -11.74 -11.91 9.87
CA ALA A 72 -13.05 -11.33 10.18
C ALA A 72 -13.05 -9.80 10.04
N SER A 73 -11.96 -9.13 10.47
CA SER A 73 -11.78 -7.68 10.33
C SER A 73 -11.72 -7.27 8.85
N ILE A 74 -10.99 -8.03 8.05
CA ILE A 74 -10.86 -7.79 6.61
C ILE A 74 -12.23 -7.92 5.92
N LYS A 75 -12.98 -8.97 6.24
CA LYS A 75 -14.32 -9.19 5.70
C LYS A 75 -15.28 -8.06 6.06
N ALA A 76 -15.26 -7.62 7.32
CA ALA A 76 -16.09 -6.51 7.78
C ALA A 76 -15.72 -5.19 7.08
N ALA A 77 -14.43 -4.92 6.90
CA ALA A 77 -13.97 -3.75 6.17
C ALA A 77 -14.43 -3.75 4.71
N ALA A 78 -14.32 -4.89 4.02
CA ALA A 78 -14.77 -5.02 2.62
C ALA A 78 -16.29 -4.80 2.50
N ALA A 79 -17.08 -5.31 3.43
CA ALA A 79 -18.53 -5.08 3.46
C ALA A 79 -18.85 -3.60 3.67
N SER A 80 -18.23 -2.96 4.65
CA SER A 80 -18.45 -1.54 4.97
C SER A 80 -18.09 -0.62 3.80
N VAL A 81 -16.97 -0.86 3.16
CA VAL A 81 -16.53 -0.09 1.98
C VAL A 81 -17.48 -0.33 0.80
N GLY A 82 -17.88 -1.58 0.58
CA GLY A 82 -18.80 -1.93 -0.50
C GLY A 82 -20.17 -1.24 -0.38
N GLU A 83 -20.70 -1.12 0.83
CA GLU A 83 -21.95 -0.40 1.09
C GLU A 83 -21.88 1.06 0.66
N ARG A 84 -20.76 1.73 0.89
CA ARG A 84 -20.56 3.13 0.51
C ARG A 84 -20.35 3.31 -0.98
N LEU A 85 -19.63 2.40 -1.60
CA LEU A 85 -19.30 2.47 -3.03
C LEU A 85 -20.48 2.07 -3.94
N LYS A 86 -21.43 1.30 -3.42
CA LYS A 86 -22.59 0.80 -4.18
C LYS A 86 -22.14 0.08 -5.45
N ASP A 87 -22.49 0.60 -6.61
CA ASP A 87 -22.18 -0.04 -7.90
C ASP A 87 -20.86 0.44 -8.53
N SER A 88 -20.19 1.43 -7.94
CA SER A 88 -19.01 2.05 -8.56
C SER A 88 -17.71 1.25 -8.39
N GLY A 89 -17.60 0.41 -7.36
CA GLY A 89 -16.39 -0.35 -7.09
C GLY A 89 -15.25 0.47 -6.49
N LEU A 90 -14.12 -0.21 -6.21
CA LEU A 90 -12.90 0.38 -5.67
C LEU A 90 -11.84 0.45 -6.76
N ASN A 91 -11.32 1.66 -7.05
CA ASN A 91 -10.29 1.84 -8.08
C ASN A 91 -8.89 1.49 -7.59
N LEU A 92 -8.55 1.83 -6.35
CA LEU A 92 -7.18 1.72 -5.88
C LEU A 92 -7.12 1.16 -4.46
N LEU A 93 -6.45 0.01 -4.30
CA LEU A 93 -6.12 -0.58 -3.01
C LEU A 93 -4.62 -0.43 -2.78
N ILE A 94 -4.25 0.34 -1.74
CA ILE A 94 -2.86 0.51 -1.33
C ILE A 94 -2.63 -0.28 -0.05
N ASN A 95 -1.96 -1.42 -0.16
CA ASN A 95 -1.53 -2.24 0.96
C ASN A 95 -0.26 -1.64 1.56
N ASN A 96 -0.43 -0.68 2.48
CA ASN A 96 0.67 0.03 3.13
C ASN A 96 0.96 -0.46 4.54
N ALA A 97 -0.01 -1.05 5.25
CA ALA A 97 0.23 -1.57 6.59
C ALA A 97 1.37 -2.58 6.61
N GLY A 98 2.29 -2.42 7.52
CA GLY A 98 3.45 -3.28 7.66
C GLY A 98 4.13 -3.11 9.01
N ILE A 99 4.96 -4.08 9.34
CA ILE A 99 5.84 -4.07 10.52
C ILE A 99 7.26 -4.39 10.09
N GLY A 100 8.23 -4.01 10.91
CA GLY A 100 9.63 -4.30 10.67
C GLY A 100 10.39 -4.47 11.96
N ASN A 101 11.48 -5.21 11.90
CA ASN A 101 12.49 -5.28 12.96
C ASN A 101 13.87 -5.53 12.34
N ASN A 102 14.89 -5.46 13.14
CA ASN A 102 16.28 -5.69 12.70
C ASN A 102 16.82 -6.99 13.28
N SER A 103 16.14 -8.11 13.02
CA SER A 103 16.63 -9.44 13.42
C SER A 103 17.83 -9.87 12.57
N SER A 104 18.77 -10.60 13.19
CA SER A 104 19.92 -11.21 12.52
C SER A 104 19.68 -12.70 12.31
N LEU A 105 20.55 -13.35 11.52
CA LEU A 105 20.52 -14.81 11.36
C LEU A 105 20.70 -15.54 12.69
N ASP A 106 21.43 -14.93 13.64
CA ASP A 106 21.70 -15.54 14.94
C ASP A 106 20.53 -15.44 15.94
N ASN A 107 19.68 -14.42 15.79
CA ASN A 107 18.62 -14.14 16.76
C ASN A 107 17.18 -14.16 16.22
N VAL A 108 17.00 -14.32 14.91
CA VAL A 108 15.66 -14.40 14.33
C VAL A 108 14.92 -15.64 14.84
N THR A 109 13.67 -15.49 15.22
CA THR A 109 12.85 -16.57 15.74
C THR A 109 11.75 -16.98 14.76
N GLN A 110 11.17 -18.16 14.99
CA GLN A 110 10.01 -18.62 14.26
C GLN A 110 8.83 -17.64 14.42
N GLU A 111 8.65 -17.13 15.62
CA GLU A 111 7.59 -16.16 15.95
C GLU A 111 7.77 -14.86 15.17
N ASP A 112 9.00 -14.34 15.09
CA ASP A 112 9.32 -13.15 14.27
C ASP A 112 8.94 -13.35 12.82
N LEU A 113 9.36 -14.46 12.23
CA LEU A 113 9.06 -14.80 10.84
C LEU A 113 7.56 -14.94 10.62
N ALA A 114 6.86 -15.65 11.52
CA ALA A 114 5.42 -15.86 11.42
C ALA A 114 4.64 -14.54 11.50
N GLN A 115 4.98 -13.68 12.45
CA GLN A 115 4.33 -12.38 12.62
C GLN A 115 4.59 -11.45 11.44
N MET A 116 5.84 -11.40 10.99
CA MET A 116 6.26 -10.57 9.87
C MET A 116 5.55 -10.99 8.59
N TYR A 117 5.48 -12.29 8.33
CA TYR A 117 4.81 -12.87 7.17
C TYR A 117 3.30 -12.64 7.23
N ALA A 118 2.68 -12.84 8.40
CA ALA A 118 1.25 -12.61 8.59
C ALA A 118 0.85 -11.17 8.24
N THR A 119 1.60 -10.18 8.72
CA THR A 119 1.27 -8.77 8.49
C THR A 119 1.67 -8.31 7.09
N ASN A 120 2.91 -8.58 6.67
CA ASN A 120 3.49 -7.98 5.47
C ASN A 120 3.13 -8.72 4.18
N THR A 121 2.74 -9.99 4.26
CA THR A 121 2.47 -10.83 3.08
C THR A 121 1.05 -11.39 3.07
N ILE A 122 0.64 -12.10 4.13
CA ILE A 122 -0.69 -12.71 4.19
C ILE A 122 -1.77 -11.63 4.24
N GLY A 123 -1.58 -10.59 5.03
CA GLY A 123 -2.52 -9.46 5.11
C GLY A 123 -2.85 -8.87 3.73
N PRO A 124 -1.86 -8.43 2.94
CA PRO A 124 -2.08 -7.97 1.57
C PRO A 124 -2.78 -8.98 0.66
N LEU A 125 -2.45 -10.26 0.79
CA LEU A 125 -3.13 -11.32 0.04
C LEU A 125 -4.62 -11.39 0.38
N LEU A 126 -4.95 -11.49 1.67
CA LEU A 126 -6.34 -11.60 2.12
C LEU A 126 -7.14 -10.34 1.82
N LEU A 127 -6.54 -9.16 1.94
CA LEU A 127 -7.17 -7.90 1.55
C LEU A 127 -7.47 -7.86 0.06
N SER A 128 -6.52 -8.26 -0.76
CA SER A 128 -6.72 -8.32 -2.21
C SER A 128 -7.84 -9.28 -2.58
N GLN A 129 -7.94 -10.43 -1.93
CA GLN A 129 -9.03 -11.38 -2.14
C GLN A 129 -10.38 -10.80 -1.72
N ALA A 130 -10.45 -10.17 -0.55
CA ALA A 130 -11.70 -9.62 -0.03
C ALA A 130 -12.21 -8.43 -0.84
N PHE A 131 -11.31 -7.60 -1.38
CA PHE A 131 -11.65 -6.43 -2.19
C PHE A 131 -11.70 -6.73 -3.70
N LEU A 132 -11.36 -7.94 -4.12
CA LEU A 132 -11.37 -8.32 -5.55
C LEU A 132 -12.70 -8.04 -6.24
N PRO A 133 -13.87 -8.37 -5.66
CA PRO A 133 -15.14 -8.05 -6.30
C PRO A 133 -15.34 -6.55 -6.56
N LEU A 134 -14.90 -5.69 -5.64
CA LEU A 134 -14.98 -4.24 -5.78
C LEU A 134 -13.99 -3.69 -6.82
N LEU A 135 -12.79 -4.26 -6.88
CA LEU A 135 -11.80 -3.93 -7.91
C LEU A 135 -12.29 -4.32 -9.31
N LYS A 136 -12.90 -5.50 -9.44
CA LYS A 136 -13.51 -5.94 -10.69
C LYS A 136 -14.63 -5.01 -11.14
N LYS A 137 -15.50 -4.59 -10.23
CA LYS A 137 -16.56 -3.61 -10.53
C LYS A 137 -16.00 -2.31 -11.08
N ALA A 138 -14.96 -1.76 -10.43
CA ALA A 138 -14.31 -0.54 -10.88
C ALA A 138 -13.70 -0.69 -12.27
N ALA A 139 -13.03 -1.81 -12.53
CA ALA A 139 -12.44 -2.09 -13.85
C ALA A 139 -13.49 -2.18 -14.95
N GLN A 140 -14.61 -2.85 -14.69
CA GLN A 140 -15.71 -3.01 -15.64
C GLN A 140 -16.44 -1.70 -15.92
N GLY A 141 -16.57 -0.84 -14.92
CA GLY A 141 -17.25 0.45 -15.03
C GLY A 141 -16.40 1.57 -15.62
N SER A 142 -15.12 1.32 -15.88
CA SER A 142 -14.19 2.35 -16.38
C SER A 142 -14.09 2.30 -17.90
N PRO A 143 -14.18 3.45 -18.59
CA PRO A 143 -14.06 3.49 -20.05
C PRO A 143 -12.63 3.18 -20.50
N GLY A 144 -12.51 2.62 -21.69
CA GLY A 144 -11.23 2.36 -22.34
C GLY A 144 -10.65 0.98 -22.06
N SER A 145 -9.62 0.65 -22.82
CA SER A 145 -8.81 -0.56 -22.70
C SER A 145 -7.51 -0.25 -21.94
N GLY A 146 -6.80 -1.29 -21.52
CA GLY A 146 -5.54 -1.16 -20.82
C GLY A 146 -5.68 -1.12 -19.30
N LEU A 147 -4.54 -1.01 -18.63
CA LEU A 147 -4.44 -1.02 -17.17
C LEU A 147 -4.01 0.35 -16.67
N SER A 148 -4.58 0.79 -15.55
CA SER A 148 -4.19 2.04 -14.88
C SER A 148 -4.71 2.07 -13.45
N CYS A 149 -4.13 2.94 -12.62
CA CYS A 149 -4.64 3.17 -11.25
C CYS A 149 -6.02 3.84 -11.25
N SER A 150 -6.35 4.60 -12.27
CA SER A 150 -7.68 5.22 -12.38
C SER A 150 -8.77 4.21 -12.73
N LYS A 151 -8.42 3.07 -13.27
CA LYS A 151 -9.33 1.98 -13.58
C LYS A 151 -9.49 1.03 -12.40
N ALA A 152 -8.51 0.19 -12.16
CA ALA A 152 -8.42 -0.65 -10.97
C ALA A 152 -6.99 -1.09 -10.75
N ALA A 153 -6.48 -0.97 -9.52
CA ALA A 153 -5.12 -1.34 -9.20
C ALA A 153 -4.94 -1.78 -7.75
N ILE A 154 -3.96 -2.66 -7.55
CA ILE A 154 -3.41 -3.05 -6.26
C ILE A 154 -1.96 -2.58 -6.21
N ILE A 155 -1.66 -1.72 -5.25
CA ILE A 155 -0.30 -1.26 -4.97
C ILE A 155 0.14 -1.86 -3.63
N ASN A 156 1.14 -2.72 -3.68
CA ASN A 156 1.73 -3.31 -2.49
C ASN A 156 2.95 -2.50 -2.08
N MET A 157 2.90 -1.92 -0.88
CA MET A 157 4.03 -1.18 -0.33
C MET A 157 5.09 -2.17 0.16
N SER A 158 6.12 -2.33 -0.65
CA SER A 158 7.24 -3.19 -0.37
C SER A 158 8.42 -2.39 0.20
N SER A 159 9.61 -2.86 0.00
CA SER A 159 10.85 -2.21 0.40
C SER A 159 11.99 -2.73 -0.49
N TYR A 160 12.98 -1.89 -0.72
CA TYR A 160 14.22 -2.33 -1.37
C TYR A 160 14.86 -3.52 -0.63
N ALA A 161 14.63 -3.61 0.70
CA ALA A 161 15.04 -4.75 1.51
C ALA A 161 14.47 -6.09 1.03
N GLY A 162 13.40 -6.11 0.24
CA GLY A 162 12.82 -7.29 -0.39
C GLY A 162 13.52 -7.74 -1.67
N SER A 163 14.51 -7.01 -2.17
CA SER A 163 15.28 -7.44 -3.34
C SER A 163 16.20 -8.61 -2.98
N ILE A 164 16.08 -9.69 -3.73
CA ILE A 164 16.97 -10.86 -3.61
C ILE A 164 18.25 -10.61 -4.41
N GLN A 165 18.13 -9.92 -5.53
CA GLN A 165 19.25 -9.63 -6.42
C GLN A 165 20.23 -8.61 -5.81
N ASP A 166 19.70 -7.61 -5.12
CA ASP A 166 20.49 -6.54 -4.52
C ASP A 166 20.18 -6.41 -3.03
N VAL A 167 21.05 -6.97 -2.20
CA VAL A 167 20.91 -6.94 -0.73
C VAL A 167 21.52 -5.66 -0.19
N TYR A 168 20.81 -4.57 -0.42
CA TYR A 168 21.21 -3.21 -0.06
C TYR A 168 21.27 -3.01 1.46
N VAL A 169 22.20 -2.19 1.91
CA VAL A 169 22.44 -1.77 3.33
C VAL A 169 22.55 -2.93 4.35
N TRP A 170 23.12 -4.06 3.92
CA TRP A 170 23.34 -5.21 4.78
C TRP A 170 24.15 -4.88 6.04
N GLU A 171 25.13 -3.98 5.91
CA GLU A 171 26.01 -3.55 6.99
C GLU A 171 25.27 -2.82 8.12
N TYR A 172 24.16 -2.15 7.82
CA TYR A 172 23.36 -1.42 8.80
C TYR A 172 22.37 -2.31 9.55
N GLY A 173 22.14 -3.52 9.04
CA GLY A 173 21.28 -4.48 9.67
C GLY A 173 20.77 -5.56 8.73
N GLN A 174 20.75 -6.78 9.24
CA GLN A 174 20.34 -7.93 8.43
C GLN A 174 18.83 -7.94 8.16
N ALA A 175 18.02 -7.55 9.15
CA ALA A 175 16.55 -7.50 9.04
C ALA A 175 15.94 -8.74 8.38
N ILE A 176 16.32 -9.93 8.84
CA ILE A 176 16.04 -11.20 8.15
C ILE A 176 14.55 -11.43 7.93
N SER A 177 13.75 -11.36 8.98
CA SER A 177 12.31 -11.60 8.87
C SER A 177 11.61 -10.55 7.99
N TYR A 178 12.04 -9.30 8.10
CA TYR A 178 11.53 -8.20 7.27
C TYR A 178 11.83 -8.41 5.79
N ARG A 179 13.11 -8.69 5.45
CA ARG A 179 13.52 -8.94 4.07
C ARG A 179 12.77 -10.12 3.46
N CYS A 180 12.67 -11.23 4.19
CA CYS A 180 11.94 -12.40 3.71
C CYS A 180 10.47 -12.08 3.44
N SER A 181 9.81 -11.33 4.32
CA SER A 181 8.41 -10.95 4.15
C SER A 181 8.19 -10.02 2.95
N LYS A 182 9.11 -9.09 2.71
CA LYS A 182 9.02 -8.16 1.58
C LYS A 182 9.37 -8.82 0.25
N ALA A 183 10.29 -9.78 0.23
CA ALA A 183 10.53 -10.63 -0.93
C ALA A 183 9.31 -11.48 -1.27
N ALA A 184 8.65 -12.04 -0.25
CA ALA A 184 7.38 -12.76 -0.42
C ALA A 184 6.27 -11.85 -0.96
N LEU A 185 6.17 -10.61 -0.48
CA LEU A 185 5.22 -9.62 -1.00
C LEU A 185 5.52 -9.27 -2.47
N ASN A 186 6.78 -9.17 -2.84
CA ASN A 186 7.20 -8.96 -4.22
C ASN A 186 6.75 -10.13 -5.11
N MET A 187 6.94 -11.37 -4.67
CA MET A 187 6.45 -12.54 -5.41
C MET A 187 4.92 -12.53 -5.51
N LEU A 188 4.22 -12.20 -4.42
CA LEU A 188 2.76 -12.08 -4.43
C LEU A 188 2.31 -11.05 -5.47
N THR A 189 2.96 -9.90 -5.53
CA THR A 189 2.66 -8.85 -6.52
C THR A 189 2.79 -9.38 -7.95
N LYS A 190 3.84 -10.14 -8.22
CA LYS A 190 4.04 -10.78 -9.52
C LYS A 190 2.91 -11.75 -9.83
N CYS A 191 2.55 -12.60 -8.90
CA CYS A 191 1.44 -13.54 -9.05
C CYS A 191 0.10 -12.82 -9.31
N GLN A 192 -0.16 -11.75 -8.56
CA GLN A 192 -1.37 -10.94 -8.74
C GLN A 192 -1.41 -10.29 -10.12
N SER A 193 -0.28 -9.78 -10.60
CA SER A 193 -0.20 -9.15 -11.92
C SER A 193 -0.56 -10.12 -13.05
N LEU A 194 -0.20 -11.38 -12.90
CA LEU A 194 -0.55 -12.43 -13.87
C LEU A 194 -1.99 -12.90 -13.71
N GLY A 195 -2.40 -13.17 -12.48
CA GLY A 195 -3.73 -13.73 -12.19
C GLY A 195 -4.89 -12.74 -12.35
N TYR A 196 -4.64 -11.45 -12.18
CA TYR A 196 -5.69 -10.42 -12.24
C TYR A 196 -5.67 -9.58 -13.51
N ARG A 197 -4.76 -9.87 -14.43
CA ARG A 197 -4.64 -9.13 -15.69
C ARG A 197 -5.95 -9.15 -16.51
N GLU A 198 -6.55 -10.31 -16.64
CA GLU A 198 -7.80 -10.48 -17.40
C GLU A 198 -8.98 -9.74 -16.76
N HIS A 199 -8.89 -9.43 -15.49
CA HIS A 199 -9.90 -8.65 -14.78
C HIS A 199 -9.69 -7.13 -14.91
N GLY A 200 -8.66 -6.71 -15.65
CA GLY A 200 -8.35 -5.29 -15.84
C GLY A 200 -7.72 -4.62 -14.62
N ILE A 201 -7.04 -5.38 -13.75
CA ILE A 201 -6.43 -4.89 -12.50
C ILE A 201 -4.91 -4.84 -12.65
N LEU A 202 -4.36 -3.64 -12.47
CA LEU A 202 -2.92 -3.40 -12.43
C LEU A 202 -2.37 -3.76 -11.05
N CYS A 203 -1.27 -4.49 -10.98
CA CYS A 203 -0.62 -4.84 -9.71
C CYS A 203 0.86 -4.49 -9.77
N ALA A 204 1.32 -3.67 -8.84
CA ALA A 204 2.72 -3.27 -8.75
C ALA A 204 3.18 -3.19 -7.29
N ALA A 205 4.48 -3.36 -7.08
CA ALA A 205 5.13 -3.18 -5.78
C ALA A 205 5.94 -1.88 -5.78
N PHE A 206 5.91 -1.16 -4.66
CA PHE A 206 6.65 0.09 -4.49
C PHE A 206 7.63 0.00 -3.33
N HIS A 207 8.81 0.56 -3.56
CA HIS A 207 9.74 0.97 -2.52
C HIS A 207 9.53 2.46 -2.27
N PRO A 208 9.09 2.87 -1.07
CA PRO A 208 8.80 4.28 -0.78
C PRO A 208 10.06 5.14 -0.59
N GLY A 209 11.23 4.56 -0.65
CA GLY A 209 12.48 5.17 -0.21
C GLY A 209 12.77 4.86 1.27
N TRP A 210 13.92 5.25 1.75
CA TRP A 210 14.22 5.17 3.18
C TRP A 210 13.62 6.39 3.87
N VAL A 211 12.35 6.24 4.25
CA VAL A 211 11.52 7.35 4.71
C VAL A 211 11.77 7.65 6.19
N ILE A 212 11.78 8.92 6.54
CA ILE A 212 11.90 9.38 7.92
C ILE A 212 10.57 9.15 8.63
N THR A 213 10.44 7.97 9.26
CA THR A 213 9.30 7.53 10.07
C THR A 213 9.82 6.75 11.26
N ASP A 214 8.93 6.40 12.19
CA ASP A 214 9.29 5.54 13.34
C ASP A 214 9.89 4.19 12.87
N MET A 215 9.36 3.62 11.81
CA MET A 215 9.85 2.36 11.24
C MET A 215 11.22 2.52 10.57
N GLY A 216 11.50 3.67 9.98
CA GLY A 216 12.76 3.97 9.30
C GLY A 216 13.97 4.16 10.23
N GLY A 217 13.73 4.15 11.54
CA GLY A 217 14.77 4.29 12.57
C GLY A 217 15.36 5.69 12.65
N THR A 218 16.43 5.82 13.45
CA THR A 218 17.05 7.10 13.80
C THR A 218 18.40 7.33 13.09
N ILE A 219 18.81 6.44 12.20
CA ILE A 219 20.10 6.57 11.49
C ILE A 219 20.05 7.83 10.60
N GLU A 220 20.98 8.71 10.80
CA GLU A 220 21.15 9.88 9.94
C GLU A 220 21.88 9.47 8.66
N ASP A 221 21.17 9.49 7.55
CA ASP A 221 21.72 9.20 6.24
C ASP A 221 21.15 10.20 5.22
N LYS A 222 22.01 10.68 4.36
CA LYS A 222 21.65 11.68 3.33
C LYS A 222 20.71 11.13 2.26
N THR A 223 20.56 9.82 2.18
CA THR A 223 19.64 9.16 1.24
C THR A 223 18.22 9.06 1.77
N ARG A 224 18.01 9.43 3.04
CA ARG A 224 16.67 9.42 3.62
C ARG A 224 15.80 10.52 3.04
N VAL A 225 14.54 10.19 2.83
CA VAL A 225 13.53 11.11 2.28
C VAL A 225 12.42 11.38 3.29
N THR A 226 11.81 12.56 3.20
CA THR A 226 10.64 12.88 4.02
C THR A 226 9.41 12.11 3.51
N VAL A 227 8.41 11.97 4.39
CA VAL A 227 7.10 11.40 4.00
C VAL A 227 6.51 12.19 2.82
N ASP A 228 6.57 13.51 2.88
CA ASP A 228 6.04 14.39 1.82
C ASP A 228 6.68 14.11 0.46
N VAL A 229 7.99 14.03 0.39
CA VAL A 229 8.74 13.76 -0.85
C VAL A 229 8.42 12.37 -1.39
N SER A 230 8.44 11.35 -0.52
CA SER A 230 8.13 9.98 -0.90
C SER A 230 6.72 9.84 -1.45
N VAL A 231 5.73 10.33 -0.73
CA VAL A 231 4.31 10.22 -1.09
C VAL A 231 4.00 10.97 -2.37
N ARG A 232 4.50 12.20 -2.50
CA ARG A 232 4.33 12.99 -3.71
C ARG A 232 4.91 12.28 -4.92
N GLY A 233 6.10 11.70 -4.78
CA GLY A 233 6.75 10.92 -5.83
C GLY A 233 5.93 9.68 -6.22
N MET A 234 5.50 8.90 -5.23
CA MET A 234 4.70 7.69 -5.49
C MET A 234 3.37 7.99 -6.17
N LEU A 235 2.64 9.01 -5.73
CA LEU A 235 1.36 9.38 -6.36
C LEU A 235 1.57 9.85 -7.81
N LYS A 236 2.66 10.55 -8.07
CA LYS A 236 3.03 10.95 -9.44
C LYS A 236 3.34 9.72 -10.30
N VAL A 237 4.08 8.74 -9.78
CA VAL A 237 4.35 7.48 -10.49
C VAL A 237 3.05 6.72 -10.74
N MET A 238 2.19 6.58 -9.73
CA MET A 238 0.89 5.91 -9.87
C MET A 238 0.04 6.53 -10.98
N SER A 239 0.11 7.85 -11.16
CA SER A 239 -0.66 8.55 -12.21
C SER A 239 -0.26 8.15 -13.62
N SER A 240 0.93 7.61 -13.82
CA SER A 240 1.49 7.25 -15.12
C SER A 240 1.58 5.74 -15.36
N LEU A 241 1.23 4.91 -14.38
CA LEU A 241 1.28 3.47 -14.53
C LEU A 241 0.33 2.97 -15.61
N SER A 242 0.81 2.05 -16.41
CA SER A 242 0.08 1.46 -17.51
C SER A 242 0.35 -0.05 -17.60
N GLU A 243 -0.14 -0.66 -18.64
CA GLU A 243 -0.01 -2.10 -18.88
C GLU A 243 1.43 -2.62 -18.85
N LYS A 244 2.39 -1.80 -19.26
CA LYS A 244 3.82 -2.16 -19.22
C LYS A 244 4.36 -2.28 -17.79
N ASP A 245 3.70 -1.66 -16.82
CA ASP A 245 4.18 -1.55 -15.45
C ASP A 245 3.59 -2.61 -14.52
N THR A 246 2.54 -3.32 -14.95
CA THR A 246 1.97 -4.38 -14.11
C THR A 246 3.00 -5.51 -13.91
N GLY A 247 3.16 -5.96 -12.68
CA GLY A 247 4.14 -6.96 -12.30
C GLY A 247 5.57 -6.42 -12.17
N THR A 248 5.73 -5.10 -11.94
CA THR A 248 7.03 -4.47 -11.71
C THR A 248 7.22 -4.05 -10.26
N PHE A 249 8.47 -3.87 -9.88
CA PHE A 249 8.91 -3.32 -8.61
C PHE A 249 9.54 -1.96 -8.87
N LEU A 250 8.94 -0.89 -8.33
CA LEU A 250 9.30 0.49 -8.61
C LEU A 250 9.68 1.22 -7.32
N ASP A 251 10.57 2.19 -7.43
CA ASP A 251 10.78 3.12 -6.33
C ASP A 251 9.84 4.34 -6.44
N TRP A 252 9.94 5.22 -5.46
CA TRP A 252 9.12 6.43 -5.37
C TRP A 252 9.39 7.45 -6.50
N GLU A 253 10.47 7.31 -7.23
CA GLU A 253 10.79 8.12 -8.41
C GLU A 253 10.35 7.46 -9.73
N GLY A 254 9.89 6.22 -9.67
CA GLY A 254 9.45 5.44 -10.83
C GLY A 254 10.55 4.60 -11.47
N LYS A 255 11.70 4.49 -10.81
CA LYS A 255 12.79 3.61 -11.28
C LYS A 255 12.42 2.16 -11.03
N VAL A 256 12.63 1.30 -12.04
CA VAL A 256 12.46 -0.15 -11.88
C VAL A 256 13.59 -0.70 -11.02
N LEU A 257 13.21 -1.41 -9.97
CA LEU A 257 14.13 -2.05 -9.04
C LEU A 257 14.29 -3.54 -9.36
N PRO A 258 15.45 -4.14 -9.03
CA PRO A 258 15.63 -5.58 -9.15
C PRO A 258 14.81 -6.32 -8.08
N TRP A 259 14.27 -7.46 -8.47
CA TRP A 259 13.54 -8.35 -7.54
C TRP A 259 14.46 -9.00 -6.44
#